data_40e082e01d4471301ad45c83bd3bd520
#
_entry.id   40e082e01d4471301ad45c83bd3bd520
#
_cell.length_a   1.000
_cell.length_b   1.000
_cell.length_c   1.000
_cell.angle_alpha   90.00
_cell.angle_beta   90.00
_cell.angle_gamma   90.00
#
_symmetry.space_group_name_H-M   'P 1'
#
loop_
_entity.id
_entity.type
_entity.pdbx_description
1 polymer ?
#
loop_
_entity_poly.entity_id
_entity_poly.type
_entity_poly.pdbx_seq_one_letter_code
_entity_poly.pdbx_strand_id
1 'polypeptide(L)'
;TDKEFSGFKYRGNWQAWNFMLPIYNLPAVLNNPKKKIAFFEGEKTAEVAQGHLPDMICTTTKGGSKSFNLSDPRPLYGREIILFPDNDNAGFGFANKVGHHLKNNGCVVKMVKLPDEFPPKWDYADPLPEGTHHTYQSLVSLAEDYTDPIYFNSLEEDAKKKRYIIIEDSNGKQFYDKYQRRVLHKDYINLVYKNDPNHPKGLATNIIAEKGPERIRSTAFKRIAKDIIEIEGDKYLNTFHPVKFPKLTKEQINEIPARIQVWINHLKMIFNQSQVVTDYFESTIAHDIQKPNYNRTWAWLLHSSQGLGKGVIFEVIKKLNGVKNCAHVTNEMLTDRYRAYLRFTDMIFCTEVRITGRDHSQKADKLKELISEDTHPIEEKFVNTTYHQGHYKVYLSSNDPVPIKLETTDRRISLNSTLATKAEILEEDPKYFDRIWAFIRDDYNIACLHYYYSKIYKISEAFNPHEPLDTIAKRNLLNAGRGQIY
;
A
#
# COMPACT_ATOMS: atom_id res chain seq x y z
N THR A 1 22.22 30.00 -15.20
CA THR A 1 23.66 29.81 -15.50
C THR A 1 24.05 28.46 -14.96
N ASP A 2 24.10 27.48 -15.85
CA ASP A 2 24.49 26.10 -15.53
C ASP A 2 25.96 26.08 -15.13
N LYS A 3 26.22 25.78 -13.87
CA LYS A 3 27.57 25.48 -13.39
C LYS A 3 27.81 23.99 -13.53
N GLU A 4 28.23 23.54 -14.70
CA GLU A 4 28.86 22.24 -14.86
C GLU A 4 30.32 22.32 -14.36
N PHE A 5 30.58 21.79 -13.15
CA PHE A 5 31.94 21.57 -12.67
C PHE A 5 32.37 20.13 -12.98
N SER A 6 32.95 19.91 -14.15
CA SER A 6 33.37 18.58 -14.60
C SER A 6 34.92 18.39 -14.59
N GLY A 7 35.67 19.24 -13.92
CA GLY A 7 37.14 19.14 -13.88
C GLY A 7 37.82 20.13 -12.96
N PHE A 8 39.17 20.14 -12.98
CA PHE A 8 40.01 21.13 -12.30
C PHE A 8 40.81 21.95 -13.31
N LYS A 9 41.17 23.19 -12.93
CA LYS A 9 41.91 24.10 -13.78
C LYS A 9 43.40 23.92 -13.52
N TYR A 10 44.14 23.45 -14.54
CA TYR A 10 45.62 23.35 -14.48
C TYR A 10 46.22 24.16 -15.64
N ARG A 11 47.14 25.06 -15.31
CA ARG A 11 47.78 25.99 -16.27
C ARG A 11 46.79 26.75 -17.16
N GLY A 12 45.65 27.15 -16.59
CA GLY A 12 44.63 27.91 -17.30
C GLY A 12 43.59 27.08 -18.07
N ASN A 13 43.80 25.78 -18.25
CA ASN A 13 42.92 24.88 -18.97
C ASN A 13 42.13 23.97 -18.00
N TRP A 14 40.84 23.68 -18.33
CA TRP A 14 40.04 22.71 -17.61
C TRP A 14 40.52 21.30 -17.97
N GLN A 15 40.78 20.48 -16.95
CA GLN A 15 41.17 19.09 -17.06
C GLN A 15 40.07 18.23 -16.51
N ALA A 16 39.71 17.11 -17.21
CA ALA A 16 38.83 16.12 -16.68
C ALA A 16 39.48 15.35 -15.50
N TRP A 17 38.66 14.89 -14.56
CA TRP A 17 39.15 14.03 -13.49
C TRP A 17 39.55 12.66 -14.03
N ASN A 18 40.83 12.30 -13.89
CA ASN A 18 41.37 11.03 -14.32
C ASN A 18 41.48 9.99 -13.17
N PHE A 19 40.83 10.27 -12.02
CA PHE A 19 40.86 9.40 -10.86
C PHE A 19 39.47 9.40 -10.19
N MET A 20 39.20 8.33 -9.43
CA MET A 20 37.94 8.21 -8.66
C MET A 20 37.95 9.25 -7.53
N LEU A 21 36.84 9.98 -7.41
CA LEU A 21 36.67 10.97 -6.33
C LEU A 21 36.37 10.23 -5.02
N PRO A 22 36.88 10.72 -3.88
CA PRO A 22 36.49 10.16 -2.60
C PRO A 22 34.99 10.42 -2.34
N ILE A 23 34.38 9.52 -1.59
CA ILE A 23 33.01 9.78 -1.06
C ILE A 23 33.06 10.97 -0.09
N TYR A 24 31.91 11.64 0.07
CA TYR A 24 31.74 12.69 1.08
C TYR A 24 31.98 12.11 2.48
N ASN A 25 32.57 12.91 3.37
CA ASN A 25 32.88 12.54 4.76
C ASN A 25 33.73 11.25 4.92
N LEU A 26 34.59 10.96 3.94
CA LEU A 26 35.49 9.79 3.94
C LEU A 26 36.29 9.61 5.25
N PRO A 27 36.86 10.65 5.88
CA PRO A 27 37.57 10.48 7.14
C PRO A 27 36.70 9.89 8.25
N ALA A 28 35.47 10.34 8.40
CA ALA A 28 34.55 9.80 9.40
C ALA A 28 34.18 8.33 9.10
N VAL A 29 33.99 7.98 7.83
CA VAL A 29 33.76 6.61 7.39
C VAL A 29 34.90 5.68 7.78
N LEU A 30 36.15 6.09 7.50
CA LEU A 30 37.34 5.29 7.80
C LEU A 30 37.62 5.16 9.30
N ASN A 31 37.39 6.22 10.07
CA ASN A 31 37.66 6.26 11.51
C ASN A 31 36.59 5.50 12.33
N ASN A 32 35.44 5.14 11.72
CA ASN A 32 34.34 4.46 12.40
C ASN A 32 33.89 3.21 11.64
N PRO A 33 34.73 2.16 11.54
CA PRO A 33 34.44 1.00 10.68
C PRO A 33 33.23 0.18 11.09
N LYS A 34 32.76 0.30 12.33
CA LYS A 34 31.62 -0.45 12.87
C LYS A 34 30.28 0.31 12.86
N LYS A 35 30.31 1.64 12.66
CA LYS A 35 29.08 2.43 12.62
C LYS A 35 28.31 2.18 11.32
N LYS A 36 26.99 2.18 11.41
CA LYS A 36 26.10 2.13 10.24
C LYS A 36 26.28 3.38 9.38
N ILE A 37 26.09 3.24 8.11
CA ILE A 37 26.15 4.33 7.13
C ILE A 37 24.75 4.76 6.74
N ALA A 38 24.49 6.06 6.82
CA ALA A 38 23.33 6.71 6.19
C ALA A 38 23.79 7.34 4.87
N PHE A 39 23.24 6.90 3.75
CA PHE A 39 23.65 7.33 2.42
C PHE A 39 22.55 8.17 1.76
N PHE A 40 22.89 9.40 1.36
CA PHE A 40 21.96 10.42 0.83
C PHE A 40 22.25 10.72 -0.64
N GLU A 41 21.38 11.50 -1.31
CA GLU A 41 21.57 11.91 -2.70
C GLU A 41 22.63 13.02 -2.81
N GLY A 42 22.65 13.99 -1.89
CA GLY A 42 23.49 15.18 -1.93
C GLY A 42 24.32 15.42 -0.67
N GLU A 43 25.44 16.18 -0.83
CA GLU A 43 26.36 16.53 0.26
C GLU A 43 25.66 17.40 1.32
N LYS A 44 24.83 18.37 0.89
CA LYS A 44 24.06 19.24 1.79
C LYS A 44 23.13 18.42 2.68
N THR A 45 22.41 17.48 2.07
CA THR A 45 21.47 16.60 2.79
C THR A 45 22.23 15.72 3.79
N ALA A 46 23.37 15.15 3.39
CA ALA A 46 24.21 14.34 4.28
C ALA A 46 24.77 15.15 5.46
N GLU A 47 25.16 16.41 5.24
CA GLU A 47 25.68 17.32 6.27
C GLU A 47 24.59 17.65 7.30
N VAL A 48 23.42 18.06 6.87
CA VAL A 48 22.28 18.37 7.75
C VAL A 48 21.82 17.12 8.52
N ALA A 49 21.70 16.00 7.82
CA ALA A 49 21.29 14.73 8.41
C ALA A 49 22.25 14.23 9.49
N GLN A 50 23.56 14.55 9.42
CA GLN A 50 24.52 14.17 10.46
C GLN A 50 24.16 14.76 11.83
N GLY A 51 23.56 15.96 11.86
CA GLY A 51 23.05 16.57 13.10
C GLY A 51 21.85 15.82 13.69
N HIS A 52 21.05 15.20 12.85
CA HIS A 52 19.86 14.45 13.24
C HIS A 52 20.13 12.96 13.54
N LEU A 53 21.23 12.41 12.99
CA LEU A 53 21.58 10.98 13.08
C LEU A 53 22.98 10.78 13.68
N PRO A 54 23.22 11.14 14.95
CA PRO A 54 24.57 11.12 15.57
C PRO A 54 25.17 9.70 15.71
N ASP A 55 24.32 8.68 15.73
CA ASP A 55 24.73 7.28 15.86
C ASP A 55 25.17 6.64 14.53
N MET A 56 24.97 7.33 13.41
CA MET A 56 25.32 6.90 12.07
C MET A 56 26.39 7.81 11.46
N ILE A 57 27.02 7.36 10.39
CA ILE A 57 27.86 8.21 9.55
C ILE A 57 27.09 8.58 8.30
N CYS A 58 26.79 9.86 8.14
CA CYS A 58 26.12 10.38 6.97
C CYS A 58 27.11 10.65 5.85
N THR A 59 26.87 10.11 4.66
CA THR A 59 27.74 10.21 3.49
C THR A 59 26.95 10.23 2.19
N THR A 60 27.63 10.56 1.11
CA THR A 60 27.15 10.51 -0.28
C THR A 60 28.32 10.46 -1.25
N THR A 61 28.05 10.46 -2.54
CA THR A 61 29.07 10.70 -3.57
C THR A 61 29.43 12.18 -3.64
N LYS A 62 30.70 12.48 -3.81
CA LYS A 62 31.14 13.88 -4.00
C LYS A 62 30.62 14.42 -5.33
N GLY A 63 29.86 15.53 -5.26
CA GLY A 63 29.19 16.12 -6.42
C GLY A 63 27.80 15.59 -6.72
N GLY A 64 27.16 14.89 -5.74
CA GLY A 64 25.76 14.46 -5.78
C GLY A 64 25.46 13.28 -6.70
N SER A 65 24.17 13.10 -7.04
CA SER A 65 23.65 11.91 -7.73
C SER A 65 24.27 11.60 -9.09
N LYS A 66 24.74 12.63 -9.83
CA LYS A 66 25.38 12.46 -11.14
C LYS A 66 26.79 11.88 -11.06
N SER A 67 27.42 11.89 -9.88
CA SER A 67 28.85 11.59 -9.71
C SER A 67 29.14 10.20 -9.13
N PHE A 68 28.12 9.34 -8.98
CA PHE A 68 28.34 8.00 -8.42
C PHE A 68 29.39 7.18 -9.17
N ASN A 69 29.36 7.20 -10.50
CA ASN A 69 30.34 6.46 -11.33
C ASN A 69 31.75 7.06 -11.26
N LEU A 70 31.91 8.29 -10.75
CA LEU A 70 33.19 8.99 -10.57
C LEU A 70 33.72 8.88 -9.15
N SER A 71 32.91 8.34 -8.22
CA SER A 71 33.28 8.22 -6.81
C SER A 71 33.78 6.82 -6.48
N ASP A 72 34.68 6.73 -5.50
CA ASP A 72 35.24 5.47 -4.99
C ASP A 72 34.38 4.94 -3.82
N PRO A 73 33.49 3.97 -4.02
CA PRO A 73 32.63 3.44 -2.98
C PRO A 73 33.29 2.32 -2.14
N ARG A 74 34.54 1.91 -2.43
CA ARG A 74 35.20 0.78 -1.75
C ARG A 74 35.27 0.92 -0.22
N PRO A 75 35.40 2.12 0.38
CA PRO A 75 35.36 2.30 1.82
C PRO A 75 34.04 1.90 2.49
N LEU A 76 32.98 1.70 1.70
CA LEU A 76 31.65 1.26 2.16
C LEU A 76 31.44 -0.24 2.09
N TYR A 77 32.30 -1.00 1.39
CA TYR A 77 32.10 -2.43 1.13
C TYR A 77 32.07 -3.23 2.43
N GLY A 78 31.15 -4.21 2.48
CA GLY A 78 30.94 -5.08 3.65
C GLY A 78 30.24 -4.41 4.84
N ARG A 79 29.75 -3.16 4.71
CA ARG A 79 29.10 -2.43 5.80
C ARG A 79 27.57 -2.51 5.75
N GLU A 80 26.94 -2.12 6.87
CA GLU A 80 25.49 -1.90 6.93
C GLU A 80 25.18 -0.48 6.44
N ILE A 81 24.40 -0.37 5.37
CA ILE A 81 24.06 0.88 4.70
C ILE A 81 22.55 1.08 4.74
N ILE A 82 22.12 2.25 5.13
CA ILE A 82 20.71 2.68 4.99
C ILE A 82 20.67 3.80 3.96
N LEU A 83 19.92 3.58 2.90
CA LEU A 83 19.71 4.55 1.83
C LEU A 83 18.52 5.44 2.16
N PHE A 84 18.72 6.74 1.98
CA PHE A 84 17.72 7.78 2.20
C PHE A 84 17.48 8.52 0.89
N PRO A 85 16.54 8.02 0.04
CA PRO A 85 16.21 8.69 -1.21
C PRO A 85 15.44 9.99 -0.95
N ASP A 86 15.68 11.01 -1.78
CA ASP A 86 14.77 12.15 -1.90
C ASP A 86 13.40 11.64 -2.37
N ASN A 87 12.31 12.29 -1.94
CA ASN A 87 10.95 11.83 -2.20
C ASN A 87 10.49 12.13 -3.63
N ASP A 88 11.29 11.70 -4.62
CA ASP A 88 10.95 11.79 -6.04
C ASP A 88 11.55 10.64 -6.86
N ASN A 89 11.17 10.57 -8.15
CA ASN A 89 11.64 9.51 -9.04
C ASN A 89 13.16 9.54 -9.28
N ALA A 90 13.78 10.70 -9.23
CA ALA A 90 15.22 10.84 -9.44
C ALA A 90 16.00 10.34 -8.22
N GLY A 91 15.56 10.71 -7.00
CA GLY A 91 16.12 10.26 -5.73
C GLY A 91 15.99 8.74 -5.56
N PHE A 92 14.82 8.17 -5.84
CA PHE A 92 14.64 6.71 -5.85
C PHE A 92 15.52 6.02 -6.90
N GLY A 93 15.65 6.59 -8.09
CA GLY A 93 16.51 6.07 -9.15
C GLY A 93 18.00 6.06 -8.74
N PHE A 94 18.46 7.12 -8.10
CA PHE A 94 19.82 7.21 -7.57
C PHE A 94 20.08 6.22 -6.43
N ALA A 95 19.20 6.20 -5.42
CA ALA A 95 19.32 5.26 -4.29
C ALA A 95 19.33 3.80 -4.75
N ASN A 96 18.54 3.47 -5.75
CA ASN A 96 18.52 2.15 -6.34
C ASN A 96 19.85 1.78 -7.03
N LYS A 97 20.43 2.70 -7.77
CA LYS A 97 21.75 2.50 -8.41
C LYS A 97 22.85 2.25 -7.37
N VAL A 98 22.85 3.04 -6.30
CA VAL A 98 23.78 2.91 -5.18
C VAL A 98 23.58 1.61 -4.44
N GLY A 99 22.32 1.28 -4.10
CA GLY A 99 21.96 0.07 -3.36
C GLY A 99 22.36 -1.19 -4.08
N HIS A 100 22.09 -1.28 -5.38
CA HIS A 100 22.50 -2.39 -6.23
C HIS A 100 24.04 -2.58 -6.21
N HIS A 101 24.78 -1.48 -6.42
CA HIS A 101 26.23 -1.55 -6.42
C HIS A 101 26.78 -2.02 -5.07
N LEU A 102 26.30 -1.43 -3.97
CA LEU A 102 26.79 -1.75 -2.62
C LEU A 102 26.41 -3.18 -2.19
N LYS A 103 25.21 -3.64 -2.50
CA LYS A 103 24.76 -4.99 -2.22
C LYS A 103 25.62 -6.05 -2.95
N ASN A 104 25.93 -5.81 -4.22
CA ASN A 104 26.82 -6.67 -5.00
C ASN A 104 28.26 -6.70 -4.51
N ASN A 105 28.65 -5.73 -3.68
CA ASN A 105 29.95 -5.65 -3.03
C ASN A 105 29.90 -5.98 -1.53
N GLY A 106 28.95 -6.82 -1.12
CA GLY A 106 28.88 -7.44 0.21
C GLY A 106 28.31 -6.56 1.33
N CYS A 107 27.69 -5.41 0.99
CA CYS A 107 27.01 -4.59 1.99
C CYS A 107 25.65 -5.19 2.36
N VAL A 108 25.26 -5.02 3.63
CA VAL A 108 23.87 -5.17 4.07
C VAL A 108 23.17 -3.84 3.81
N VAL A 109 22.25 -3.82 2.86
CA VAL A 109 21.62 -2.57 2.42
C VAL A 109 20.14 -2.56 2.81
N LYS A 110 19.69 -1.44 3.38
CA LYS A 110 18.29 -1.10 3.63
C LYS A 110 17.94 0.21 2.94
N MET A 111 16.66 0.44 2.67
CA MET A 111 16.17 1.70 2.09
C MET A 111 14.97 2.20 2.89
N VAL A 112 15.01 3.49 3.24
CA VAL A 112 13.88 4.15 3.91
C VAL A 112 12.73 4.32 2.92
N LYS A 113 11.54 3.97 3.37
CA LYS A 113 10.28 4.27 2.68
C LYS A 113 9.58 5.40 3.44
N LEU A 114 9.57 6.57 2.83
CA LEU A 114 8.87 7.70 3.40
C LEU A 114 7.35 7.45 3.37
N PRO A 115 6.62 7.85 4.44
CA PRO A 115 5.16 7.84 4.45
C PRO A 115 4.57 8.78 3.40
N ASP A 116 3.33 8.50 2.97
CA ASP A 116 2.62 9.26 1.92
C ASP A 116 2.37 10.73 2.29
N GLU A 117 2.45 11.08 3.58
CA GLU A 117 2.32 12.47 4.08
C GLU A 117 3.53 13.35 3.77
N PHE A 118 4.66 12.76 3.37
CA PHE A 118 5.85 13.54 3.00
C PHE A 118 5.67 14.12 1.59
N PRO A 119 5.85 15.45 1.42
CA PRO A 119 5.59 16.08 0.14
C PRO A 119 6.57 15.61 -0.95
N PRO A 120 6.17 15.65 -2.23
CA PRO A 120 7.08 15.38 -3.34
C PRO A 120 8.32 16.25 -3.27
N LYS A 121 9.49 15.66 -3.55
CA LYS A 121 10.83 16.28 -3.49
C LYS A 121 11.34 16.62 -2.10
N TRP A 122 10.67 16.19 -1.04
CA TRP A 122 11.19 16.30 0.30
C TRP A 122 12.51 15.53 0.44
N ASP A 123 13.49 16.16 1.08
CA ASP A 123 14.76 15.53 1.44
C ASP A 123 15.07 15.70 2.94
N TYR A 124 16.09 15.02 3.43
CA TYR A 124 16.45 15.05 4.86
C TYR A 124 17.04 16.38 5.35
N ALA A 125 17.28 17.35 4.47
CA ALA A 125 17.64 18.72 4.86
C ALA A 125 16.40 19.64 4.98
N ASP A 126 15.23 19.17 4.56
CA ASP A 126 13.98 19.91 4.70
C ASP A 126 13.38 19.74 6.11
N PRO A 127 12.59 20.70 6.59
CA PRO A 127 11.81 20.53 7.82
C PRO A 127 10.82 19.38 7.69
N LEU A 128 10.57 18.70 8.80
CA LEU A 128 9.55 17.66 8.84
C LEU A 128 8.18 18.25 8.48
N PRO A 129 7.32 17.53 7.74
CA PRO A 129 5.98 17.99 7.40
C PRO A 129 5.16 18.36 8.65
N GLU A 130 4.39 19.43 8.55
CA GLU A 130 3.53 19.88 9.64
C GLU A 130 2.50 18.80 10.00
N GLY A 131 2.38 18.51 11.28
CA GLY A 131 1.47 17.47 11.79
C GLY A 131 1.97 16.03 11.69
N THR A 132 3.18 15.78 11.16
CA THR A 132 3.76 14.44 11.19
C THR A 132 4.10 13.99 12.61
N HIS A 133 3.94 12.70 12.86
CA HIS A 133 4.37 12.06 14.12
C HIS A 133 5.80 11.52 14.06
N HIS A 134 6.46 11.63 12.91
CA HIS A 134 7.80 11.15 12.72
C HIS A 134 8.85 12.15 13.19
N THR A 135 9.95 11.63 13.70
CA THR A 135 11.21 12.37 13.92
C THR A 135 12.23 11.89 12.89
N TYR A 136 13.29 12.65 12.65
CA TYR A 136 14.35 12.20 11.75
C TYR A 136 14.95 10.84 12.18
N GLN A 137 15.08 10.59 13.49
CA GLN A 137 15.53 9.29 13.99
C GLN A 137 14.49 8.18 13.77
N SER A 138 13.19 8.46 13.94
CA SER A 138 12.17 7.44 13.73
C SER A 138 12.03 7.02 12.28
N LEU A 139 12.37 7.89 11.32
CA LEU A 139 12.38 7.55 9.89
C LEU A 139 13.41 6.44 9.58
N VAL A 140 14.47 6.31 10.36
CA VAL A 140 15.44 5.21 10.22
C VAL A 140 14.75 3.84 10.42
N SER A 141 13.76 3.77 11.32
CA SER A 141 13.02 2.53 11.59
C SER A 141 12.09 2.10 10.45
N LEU A 142 11.83 2.99 9.49
CA LEU A 142 11.07 2.70 8.27
C LEU A 142 11.93 2.08 7.15
N ALA A 143 13.22 1.85 7.43
CA ALA A 143 14.13 1.22 6.47
C ALA A 143 13.82 -0.28 6.35
N GLU A 144 13.36 -0.70 5.19
CA GLU A 144 13.16 -2.10 4.83
C GLU A 144 14.43 -2.66 4.16
N ASP A 145 14.62 -4.00 4.24
CA ASP A 145 15.70 -4.65 3.52
C ASP A 145 15.65 -4.27 2.05
N TYR A 146 16.76 -3.72 1.57
CA TYR A 146 16.89 -3.35 0.17
C TYR A 146 16.77 -4.60 -0.68
N THR A 147 15.61 -4.78 -1.25
CA THR A 147 15.47 -5.64 -2.41
C THR A 147 15.89 -4.81 -3.60
N ASP A 148 16.92 -5.26 -4.34
CA ASP A 148 17.22 -4.63 -5.60
C ASP A 148 15.90 -4.32 -6.28
N PRO A 149 15.55 -3.04 -6.52
CA PRO A 149 14.57 -2.76 -7.53
C PRO A 149 15.20 -3.41 -8.72
N ILE A 150 14.61 -4.45 -9.21
CA ILE A 150 15.14 -5.28 -10.24
C ILE A 150 15.74 -4.34 -11.27
N TYR A 151 17.03 -4.12 -11.13
CA TYR A 151 17.82 -3.55 -12.19
C TYR A 151 17.53 -4.51 -13.32
N PHE A 152 16.85 -4.01 -14.32
CA PHE A 152 16.53 -4.81 -15.47
C PHE A 152 17.84 -5.46 -15.88
N ASN A 153 17.99 -6.73 -15.63
CA ASN A 153 18.96 -7.56 -16.30
C ASN A 153 18.90 -7.18 -17.77
N SER A 154 19.89 -7.47 -18.56
CA SER A 154 19.77 -7.20 -19.98
C SER A 154 18.39 -7.67 -20.47
N LEU A 155 17.76 -6.95 -21.35
CA LEU A 155 16.45 -7.30 -21.90
C LEU A 155 16.37 -8.80 -22.23
N GLU A 156 17.49 -9.35 -22.74
CA GLU A 156 17.61 -10.75 -23.11
C GLU A 156 17.51 -11.69 -21.89
N GLU A 157 18.11 -11.35 -20.74
CA GLU A 157 18.00 -12.15 -19.53
C GLU A 157 16.59 -12.10 -18.93
N ASP A 158 15.98 -10.92 -18.88
CA ASP A 158 14.62 -10.77 -18.36
C ASP A 158 13.60 -11.49 -19.25
N ALA A 159 13.80 -11.47 -20.57
CA ALA A 159 12.98 -12.21 -21.51
C ALA A 159 13.19 -13.74 -21.37
N LYS A 160 14.44 -14.22 -21.24
CA LYS A 160 14.76 -15.63 -20.98
C LYS A 160 14.16 -16.14 -19.67
N LYS A 161 14.16 -15.33 -18.61
CA LYS A 161 13.56 -15.66 -17.32
C LYS A 161 12.03 -15.57 -17.32
N LYS A 162 11.42 -15.25 -18.46
CA LYS A 162 9.95 -15.07 -18.62
C LYS A 162 9.37 -14.12 -17.55
N ARG A 163 10.08 -13.03 -17.33
CA ARG A 163 9.70 -12.01 -16.36
C ARG A 163 8.32 -11.43 -16.63
N TYR A 164 7.98 -11.25 -17.91
CA TYR A 164 6.74 -10.62 -18.32
C TYR A 164 5.68 -11.62 -18.73
N ILE A 165 4.42 -11.27 -18.44
CA ILE A 165 3.23 -11.89 -19.02
C ILE A 165 2.60 -10.82 -19.92
N ILE A 166 2.19 -11.18 -21.12
CA ILE A 166 1.47 -10.28 -22.02
C ILE A 166 -0.02 -10.43 -21.77
N ILE A 167 -0.66 -9.30 -21.43
CA ILE A 167 -2.11 -9.16 -21.41
C ILE A 167 -2.48 -8.56 -22.76
N GLU A 168 -3.20 -9.33 -23.59
CA GLU A 168 -3.61 -8.92 -24.92
C GLU A 168 -5.14 -8.90 -24.98
N ASP A 169 -5.72 -7.72 -24.81
CA ASP A 169 -7.16 -7.47 -24.87
C ASP A 169 -7.54 -6.56 -26.04
N SER A 170 -8.80 -6.16 -26.11
CA SER A 170 -9.32 -5.27 -27.14
C SER A 170 -8.65 -3.88 -27.18
N ASN A 171 -7.91 -3.51 -26.15
CA ASN A 171 -7.21 -2.24 -25.99
C ASN A 171 -5.73 -2.33 -26.34
N GLY A 172 -5.26 -3.50 -26.75
CA GLY A 172 -3.88 -3.73 -27.16
C GLY A 172 -3.07 -4.59 -26.20
N LYS A 173 -1.76 -4.39 -26.22
CA LYS A 173 -0.82 -5.19 -25.42
C LYS A 173 -0.37 -4.41 -24.20
N GLN A 174 -0.58 -4.99 -23.04
CA GLN A 174 -0.01 -4.59 -21.76
C GLN A 174 0.95 -5.67 -21.27
N PHE A 175 1.88 -5.29 -20.41
CA PHE A 175 2.91 -6.19 -19.89
C PHE A 175 2.82 -6.25 -18.37
N TYR A 176 2.56 -7.43 -17.84
CA TYR A 176 2.63 -7.64 -16.39
C TYR A 176 4.03 -8.07 -15.99
N ASP A 177 4.65 -7.28 -15.14
CA ASP A 177 5.93 -7.59 -14.53
C ASP A 177 5.71 -8.48 -13.29
N LYS A 178 6.08 -9.76 -13.38
CA LYS A 178 5.91 -10.73 -12.29
C LYS A 178 6.68 -10.36 -11.02
N TYR A 179 7.80 -9.66 -11.16
CA TYR A 179 8.60 -9.25 -10.02
C TYR A 179 8.00 -8.04 -9.30
N GLN A 180 7.60 -7.02 -10.05
CA GLN A 180 6.98 -5.82 -9.48
C GLN A 180 5.48 -6.01 -9.20
N ARG A 181 4.88 -7.11 -9.71
CA ARG A 181 3.46 -7.40 -9.61
C ARG A 181 2.59 -6.22 -10.04
N ARG A 182 2.91 -5.64 -11.19
CA ARG A 182 2.17 -4.50 -11.77
C ARG A 182 2.07 -4.61 -13.30
N VAL A 183 1.01 -4.03 -13.82
CA VAL A 183 0.83 -3.88 -15.27
C VAL A 183 1.59 -2.64 -15.75
N LEU A 184 2.32 -2.78 -16.84
CA LEU A 184 3.15 -1.76 -17.45
C LEU A 184 2.72 -1.52 -18.89
N HIS A 185 2.68 -0.23 -19.30
CA HIS A 185 2.47 0.12 -20.68
C HIS A 185 3.72 -0.15 -21.52
N LYS A 186 3.53 -0.45 -22.82
CA LYS A 186 4.63 -0.73 -23.77
C LYS A 186 5.71 0.35 -23.77
N ASP A 187 5.30 1.62 -23.69
CA ASP A 187 6.23 2.74 -23.77
C ASP A 187 7.15 2.81 -22.54
N TYR A 188 6.62 2.45 -21.37
CA TYR A 188 7.43 2.33 -20.16
C TYR A 188 8.47 1.21 -20.29
N ILE A 189 8.09 0.05 -20.82
CA ILE A 189 9.03 -1.06 -21.08
C ILE A 189 10.12 -0.61 -22.04
N ASN A 190 9.77 0.02 -23.15
CA ASN A 190 10.72 0.52 -24.12
C ASN A 190 11.66 1.59 -23.54
N LEU A 191 11.15 2.45 -22.64
CA LEU A 191 11.95 3.45 -21.94
C LEU A 191 12.97 2.81 -20.97
N VAL A 192 12.54 1.79 -20.24
CA VAL A 192 13.37 1.08 -19.26
C VAL A 192 14.59 0.44 -19.92
N TYR A 193 14.41 -0.21 -21.07
CA TYR A 193 15.49 -0.86 -21.80
C TYR A 193 16.18 0.05 -22.83
N LYS A 194 15.88 1.35 -22.85
CA LYS A 194 16.42 2.30 -23.83
C LYS A 194 17.95 2.34 -23.87
N ASN A 195 18.61 2.07 -22.76
CA ASN A 195 20.07 2.10 -22.62
C ASN A 195 20.70 0.70 -22.61
N ASP A 196 19.96 -0.35 -22.89
CA ASP A 196 20.52 -1.68 -23.04
C ASP A 196 21.39 -1.72 -24.32
N PRO A 197 22.71 -2.03 -24.22
CA PRO A 197 23.62 -2.00 -25.36
C PRO A 197 23.21 -2.98 -26.48
N ASN A 198 22.47 -4.01 -26.17
CA ASN A 198 21.96 -5.00 -27.12
C ASN A 198 20.55 -4.69 -27.61
N HIS A 199 20.02 -3.53 -27.24
CA HIS A 199 18.64 -3.17 -27.53
C HIS A 199 18.54 -2.13 -28.65
N PRO A 200 18.09 -2.52 -29.87
CA PRO A 200 17.78 -1.56 -30.92
C PRO A 200 16.62 -0.64 -30.50
N LYS A 201 16.75 0.65 -30.70
CA LYS A 201 15.74 1.64 -30.32
C LYS A 201 14.32 1.19 -30.73
N GLY A 202 13.40 1.16 -29.76
CA GLY A 202 11.99 0.93 -29.99
C GLY A 202 11.50 -0.52 -30.04
N LEU A 203 12.33 -1.53 -29.78
CA LEU A 203 11.99 -2.94 -29.99
C LEU A 203 11.93 -3.83 -28.75
N ALA A 204 12.09 -3.27 -27.51
CA ALA A 204 12.10 -4.11 -26.28
C ALA A 204 10.84 -4.97 -26.14
N THR A 205 9.68 -4.41 -26.41
CA THR A 205 8.39 -5.11 -26.33
C THR A 205 8.28 -6.21 -27.41
N ASN A 206 8.88 -6.03 -28.58
CA ASN A 206 8.89 -7.04 -29.63
C ASN A 206 9.80 -8.21 -29.24
N ILE A 207 11.01 -7.93 -28.72
CA ILE A 207 11.95 -8.96 -28.25
C ILE A 207 11.32 -9.78 -27.12
N ILE A 208 10.63 -9.11 -26.16
CA ILE A 208 9.89 -9.82 -25.11
C ILE A 208 8.81 -10.72 -25.74
N ALA A 209 8.07 -10.22 -26.73
CA ALA A 209 7.00 -10.96 -27.37
C ALA A 209 7.50 -12.17 -28.19
N GLU A 210 8.68 -12.07 -28.82
CA GLU A 210 9.32 -13.14 -29.59
C GLU A 210 9.87 -14.28 -28.72
N LYS A 211 10.30 -13.99 -27.49
CA LYS A 211 10.79 -15.01 -26.56
C LYS A 211 9.69 -15.89 -25.93
N GLY A 212 8.44 -15.76 -26.39
CA GLY A 212 7.31 -16.60 -26.03
C GLY A 212 6.88 -16.47 -24.56
N PRO A 213 6.66 -15.26 -24.07
CA PRO A 213 6.05 -15.06 -22.76
C PRO A 213 4.61 -15.61 -22.79
N GLU A 214 4.09 -15.95 -21.62
CA GLU A 214 2.70 -16.36 -21.51
C GLU A 214 1.77 -15.22 -21.92
N ARG A 215 0.76 -15.52 -22.73
CA ARG A 215 -0.23 -14.56 -23.21
C ARG A 215 -1.58 -14.89 -22.59
N ILE A 216 -2.24 -13.88 -22.05
CA ILE A 216 -3.55 -13.99 -21.42
C ILE A 216 -4.44 -12.86 -21.91
N ARG A 217 -5.76 -13.04 -21.84
CA ARG A 217 -6.72 -12.07 -22.37
C ARG A 217 -7.22 -11.06 -21.35
N SER A 218 -7.15 -11.37 -20.04
CA SER A 218 -7.75 -10.50 -19.02
C SER A 218 -7.13 -10.71 -17.64
N THR A 219 -7.58 -9.93 -16.70
CA THR A 219 -7.23 -10.01 -15.29
C THR A 219 -8.39 -10.53 -14.45
N ALA A 220 -8.08 -11.22 -13.34
CA ALA A 220 -9.06 -11.60 -12.33
C ALA A 220 -8.41 -11.48 -10.94
N PHE A 221 -9.24 -11.30 -9.93
CA PHE A 221 -8.78 -11.25 -8.55
C PHE A 221 -9.29 -12.48 -7.79
N LYS A 222 -8.38 -13.36 -7.40
CA LYS A 222 -8.65 -14.50 -6.51
C LYS A 222 -7.56 -14.60 -5.47
N ARG A 223 -7.91 -14.78 -4.21
CA ARG A 223 -6.96 -14.92 -3.09
C ARG A 223 -6.26 -16.28 -3.11
N ILE A 224 -5.52 -16.53 -4.17
CA ILE A 224 -4.71 -17.72 -4.41
C ILE A 224 -3.31 -17.23 -4.80
N ALA A 225 -2.28 -17.78 -4.16
CA ALA A 225 -0.89 -17.38 -4.42
C ALA A 225 -0.32 -17.97 -5.74
N LYS A 226 -1.03 -17.70 -6.86
CA LYS A 226 -0.63 -18.05 -8.22
C LYS A 226 -0.79 -16.82 -9.10
N ASP A 227 0.17 -16.56 -9.98
CA ASP A 227 0.12 -15.42 -10.90
C ASP A 227 -0.89 -15.64 -12.04
N ILE A 228 -1.11 -16.89 -12.44
CA ILE A 228 -2.08 -17.26 -13.48
C ILE A 228 -3.05 -18.26 -12.89
N ILE A 229 -4.32 -17.99 -13.11
CA ILE A 229 -5.43 -18.84 -12.70
C ILE A 229 -6.30 -19.16 -13.90
N GLU A 230 -7.00 -20.27 -13.84
CA GLU A 230 -7.95 -20.70 -14.84
C GLU A 230 -9.36 -20.59 -14.27
N ILE A 231 -10.24 -19.96 -15.03
CA ILE A 231 -11.67 -19.80 -14.70
C ILE A 231 -12.44 -20.22 -15.95
N GLU A 232 -13.27 -21.23 -15.83
CA GLU A 232 -14.11 -21.76 -16.93
C GLU A 232 -13.30 -22.10 -18.20
N GLY A 233 -12.05 -22.58 -18.05
CA GLY A 233 -11.16 -22.94 -19.14
C GLY A 233 -10.32 -21.81 -19.71
N ASP A 234 -10.57 -20.56 -19.34
CA ASP A 234 -9.78 -19.39 -19.73
C ASP A 234 -8.72 -19.03 -18.70
N LYS A 235 -7.57 -18.55 -19.19
CA LYS A 235 -6.45 -18.11 -18.35
C LYS A 235 -6.53 -16.62 -18.06
N TYR A 236 -6.39 -16.29 -16.77
CA TYR A 236 -6.39 -14.92 -16.26
C TYR A 236 -5.12 -14.61 -15.49
N LEU A 237 -4.64 -13.37 -15.59
CA LEU A 237 -3.67 -12.84 -14.64
C LEU A 237 -4.36 -12.61 -13.30
N ASN A 238 -3.85 -13.27 -12.26
CA ASN A 238 -4.32 -13.01 -10.91
C ASN A 238 -3.63 -11.78 -10.33
N THR A 239 -4.41 -10.75 -10.04
CA THR A 239 -3.93 -9.47 -9.50
C THR A 239 -3.78 -9.47 -7.98
N PHE A 240 -4.07 -10.57 -7.30
CA PHE A 240 -3.91 -10.71 -5.85
C PHE A 240 -2.46 -10.58 -5.40
N HIS A 241 -2.22 -9.79 -4.35
CA HIS A 241 -0.95 -9.66 -3.66
C HIS A 241 -0.95 -10.52 -2.38
N PRO A 242 -0.25 -11.66 -2.35
CA PRO A 242 -0.19 -12.51 -1.15
C PRO A 242 0.37 -11.76 0.06
N VAL A 243 -0.32 -11.87 1.19
CA VAL A 243 0.13 -11.33 2.47
C VAL A 243 0.89 -12.41 3.22
N LYS A 244 2.02 -12.06 3.80
CA LYS A 244 2.82 -12.96 4.62
C LYS A 244 2.83 -12.46 6.06
N PHE A 245 2.42 -13.30 6.98
CA PHE A 245 2.55 -13.06 8.41
C PHE A 245 3.64 -13.96 8.99
N PRO A 246 4.38 -13.49 10.02
CA PRO A 246 5.36 -14.32 10.70
C PRO A 246 4.68 -15.54 11.33
N LYS A 247 5.40 -16.66 11.40
CA LYS A 247 4.93 -17.84 12.14
C LYS A 247 5.08 -17.55 13.63
N LEU A 248 4.02 -17.75 14.37
CA LEU A 248 4.01 -17.58 15.83
C LEU A 248 4.47 -18.87 16.53
N THR A 249 5.22 -18.72 17.61
CA THR A 249 5.57 -19.85 18.50
C THR A 249 4.36 -20.24 19.38
N LYS A 250 4.44 -21.38 20.07
CA LYS A 250 3.36 -21.82 20.98
C LYS A 250 3.14 -20.83 22.12
N GLU A 251 4.21 -20.28 22.66
CA GLU A 251 4.17 -19.27 23.74
C GLU A 251 3.46 -18.01 23.24
N GLN A 252 3.82 -17.53 22.07
CA GLN A 252 3.19 -16.36 21.43
C GLN A 252 1.70 -16.56 21.14
N ILE A 253 1.31 -17.79 20.74
CA ILE A 253 -0.10 -18.14 20.51
C ILE A 253 -0.89 -18.07 21.82
N ASN A 254 -0.32 -18.52 22.94
CA ASN A 254 -0.98 -18.46 24.24
C ASN A 254 -1.18 -17.02 24.76
N GLU A 255 -0.36 -16.07 24.33
CA GLU A 255 -0.47 -14.65 24.68
C GLU A 255 -1.53 -13.89 23.86
N ILE A 256 -2.01 -14.45 22.74
CA ILE A 256 -2.93 -13.78 21.82
C ILE A 256 -4.14 -13.16 22.52
N PRO A 257 -4.90 -13.88 23.39
CA PRO A 257 -6.09 -13.31 24.00
C PRO A 257 -5.84 -12.02 24.78
N ALA A 258 -4.75 -11.98 25.56
CA ALA A 258 -4.37 -10.78 26.30
C ALA A 258 -3.90 -9.65 25.39
N ARG A 259 -3.12 -10.00 24.37
CA ARG A 259 -2.53 -9.04 23.43
C ARG A 259 -3.57 -8.34 22.56
N ILE A 260 -4.57 -9.06 22.06
CA ILE A 260 -5.63 -8.47 21.20
C ILE A 260 -6.73 -7.76 21.99
N GLN A 261 -6.68 -7.74 23.33
CA GLN A 261 -7.74 -7.16 24.16
C GLN A 261 -8.00 -5.68 23.85
N VAL A 262 -6.96 -4.93 23.50
CA VAL A 262 -7.07 -3.52 23.05
C VAL A 262 -8.01 -3.41 21.84
N TRP A 263 -7.85 -4.29 20.89
CA TRP A 263 -8.71 -4.36 19.69
C TRP A 263 -10.15 -4.75 20.03
N ILE A 264 -10.32 -5.80 20.82
CA ILE A 264 -11.65 -6.28 21.23
C ILE A 264 -12.41 -5.21 22.02
N ASN A 265 -11.72 -4.47 22.92
CA ASN A 265 -12.33 -3.36 23.64
C ASN A 265 -12.72 -2.22 22.71
N HIS A 266 -11.92 -1.94 21.68
CA HIS A 266 -12.26 -0.93 20.68
C HIS A 266 -13.52 -1.31 19.90
N LEU A 267 -13.66 -2.57 19.48
CA LEU A 267 -14.86 -3.05 18.81
C LEU A 267 -16.10 -2.92 19.74
N LYS A 268 -15.98 -3.33 21.00
CA LYS A 268 -17.07 -3.21 21.97
C LYS A 268 -17.52 -1.76 22.14
N MET A 269 -16.58 -0.82 22.21
CA MET A 269 -16.90 0.62 22.29
C MET A 269 -17.62 1.08 21.02
N ILE A 270 -17.12 0.75 19.84
CA ILE A 270 -17.74 1.14 18.56
C ILE A 270 -19.15 0.56 18.43
N PHE A 271 -19.39 -0.65 18.93
CA PHE A 271 -20.67 -1.34 18.83
C PHE A 271 -21.55 -1.18 20.10
N ASN A 272 -21.30 -0.11 20.89
CA ASN A 272 -22.10 0.24 22.06
C ASN A 272 -22.26 -0.89 23.08
N GLN A 273 -21.21 -1.67 23.32
CA GLN A 273 -21.19 -2.87 24.18
C GLN A 273 -22.16 -3.99 23.74
N SER A 274 -22.72 -3.92 22.55
CA SER A 274 -23.59 -4.96 22.02
C SER A 274 -22.79 -6.19 21.60
N GLN A 275 -22.89 -7.27 22.35
CA GLN A 275 -22.20 -8.53 22.05
C GLN A 275 -22.64 -9.08 20.69
N VAL A 276 -23.95 -9.05 20.38
CA VAL A 276 -24.50 -9.53 19.11
C VAL A 276 -23.89 -8.83 17.90
N VAL A 277 -23.80 -7.48 17.94
CA VAL A 277 -23.25 -6.69 16.83
C VAL A 277 -21.73 -6.89 16.74
N THR A 278 -21.05 -6.96 17.89
CA THR A 278 -19.60 -7.22 17.96
C THR A 278 -19.28 -8.60 17.36
N ASP A 279 -19.95 -9.66 17.77
CA ASP A 279 -19.74 -11.02 17.28
C ASP A 279 -20.04 -11.14 15.78
N TYR A 280 -21.07 -10.43 15.32
CA TYR A 280 -21.39 -10.43 13.89
C TYR A 280 -20.31 -9.71 13.07
N PHE A 281 -19.74 -8.62 13.61
CA PHE A 281 -18.64 -7.90 12.97
C PHE A 281 -17.34 -8.71 12.99
N GLU A 282 -17.00 -9.34 14.11
CA GLU A 282 -15.84 -10.23 14.20
C GLU A 282 -16.00 -11.44 13.27
N SER A 283 -17.21 -12.00 13.17
CA SER A 283 -17.54 -13.05 12.21
C SER A 283 -17.38 -12.60 10.76
N THR A 284 -17.67 -11.32 10.47
CA THR A 284 -17.39 -10.73 9.14
C THR A 284 -15.90 -10.75 8.84
N ILE A 285 -15.05 -10.27 9.77
CA ILE A 285 -13.60 -10.26 9.59
C ILE A 285 -13.07 -11.69 9.44
N ALA A 286 -13.51 -12.59 10.31
CA ALA A 286 -13.10 -13.99 10.27
C ALA A 286 -13.52 -14.67 8.96
N HIS A 287 -14.73 -14.43 8.49
CA HIS A 287 -15.23 -14.94 7.20
C HIS A 287 -14.37 -14.42 6.04
N ASP A 288 -14.08 -13.12 6.00
CA ASP A 288 -13.28 -12.50 4.94
C ASP A 288 -11.84 -13.07 4.89
N ILE A 289 -11.31 -13.59 6.02
CA ILE A 289 -9.99 -14.24 6.11
C ILE A 289 -10.07 -15.76 5.87
N GLN A 290 -11.02 -16.47 6.48
CA GLN A 290 -11.11 -17.93 6.41
C GLN A 290 -11.71 -18.41 5.09
N LYS A 291 -12.60 -17.62 4.47
CA LYS A 291 -13.29 -17.92 3.20
C LYS A 291 -13.08 -16.77 2.20
N PRO A 292 -11.84 -16.45 1.85
CA PRO A 292 -11.51 -15.19 1.17
C PRO A 292 -12.13 -15.04 -0.23
N ASN A 293 -12.39 -16.16 -0.91
CA ASN A 293 -12.99 -16.16 -2.26
C ASN A 293 -14.52 -16.35 -2.23
N TYR A 294 -15.12 -16.37 -1.04
CA TYR A 294 -16.57 -16.49 -0.90
C TYR A 294 -17.21 -15.10 -0.89
N ASN A 295 -18.30 -14.94 -1.62
CA ASN A 295 -18.97 -13.67 -1.76
C ASN A 295 -19.78 -13.30 -0.51
N ARG A 296 -19.68 -12.03 -0.08
CA ARG A 296 -20.56 -11.38 0.88
C ARG A 296 -21.34 -10.29 0.15
N THR A 297 -22.67 -10.41 0.14
CA THR A 297 -23.54 -9.56 -0.68
C THR A 297 -24.10 -8.34 0.04
N TRP A 298 -23.44 -7.89 1.09
CA TRP A 298 -23.80 -6.70 1.87
C TRP A 298 -22.56 -6.00 2.43
N ALA A 299 -22.74 -4.75 2.81
CA ALA A 299 -21.67 -3.86 3.32
C ALA A 299 -21.94 -3.41 4.76
N TRP A 300 -20.89 -3.17 5.53
CA TRP A 300 -20.97 -2.44 6.79
C TRP A 300 -20.97 -0.94 6.53
N LEU A 301 -21.86 -0.21 7.20
CA LEU A 301 -21.84 1.24 7.31
C LEU A 301 -21.67 1.63 8.79
N LEU A 302 -20.51 2.15 9.13
CA LEU A 302 -20.17 2.59 10.47
C LEU A 302 -20.45 4.10 10.59
N HIS A 303 -21.49 4.44 11.36
CA HIS A 303 -21.87 5.82 11.63
C HIS A 303 -21.43 6.21 13.05
N SER A 304 -20.87 7.41 13.21
CA SER A 304 -20.59 8.00 14.53
C SER A 304 -20.21 9.49 14.38
N SER A 305 -20.08 10.19 15.48
CA SER A 305 -19.40 11.49 15.51
C SER A 305 -17.93 11.37 15.06
N GLN A 306 -17.30 12.50 14.77
CA GLN A 306 -15.91 12.54 14.31
C GLN A 306 -14.93 12.12 15.41
N GLY A 307 -13.84 11.43 15.02
CA GLY A 307 -12.71 11.13 15.90
C GLY A 307 -12.90 9.92 16.81
N LEU A 308 -13.92 9.06 16.59
CA LEU A 308 -14.20 7.85 17.39
C LEU A 308 -13.45 6.58 16.96
N GLY A 309 -12.57 6.67 15.98
CA GLY A 309 -11.73 5.51 15.59
C GLY A 309 -12.34 4.59 14.53
N LYS A 310 -13.38 5.02 13.77
CA LYS A 310 -13.85 4.25 12.60
C LYS A 310 -12.72 3.94 11.61
N GLY A 311 -11.83 4.91 11.37
CA GLY A 311 -10.66 4.74 10.51
C GLY A 311 -9.68 3.68 11.04
N VAL A 312 -9.56 3.54 12.36
CA VAL A 312 -8.78 2.48 13.02
C VAL A 312 -9.24 1.09 12.57
N ILE A 313 -10.56 0.87 12.54
CA ILE A 313 -11.15 -0.40 12.08
C ILE A 313 -10.72 -0.69 10.64
N PHE A 314 -10.80 0.29 9.76
CA PHE A 314 -10.41 0.13 8.36
C PHE A 314 -8.93 -0.18 8.21
N GLU A 315 -8.06 0.50 8.98
CA GLU A 315 -6.61 0.22 8.96
C GLU A 315 -6.29 -1.20 9.42
N VAL A 316 -6.93 -1.70 10.47
CA VAL A 316 -6.75 -3.09 10.91
C VAL A 316 -7.19 -4.06 9.81
N ILE A 317 -8.37 -3.88 9.23
CA ILE A 317 -8.89 -4.78 8.19
C ILE A 317 -7.97 -4.75 6.95
N LYS A 318 -7.48 -3.57 6.54
CA LYS A 318 -6.50 -3.44 5.45
C LYS A 318 -5.21 -4.22 5.74
N LYS A 319 -4.64 -4.06 6.94
CA LYS A 319 -3.42 -4.78 7.32
C LYS A 319 -3.63 -6.29 7.35
N LEU A 320 -4.77 -6.77 7.86
CA LEU A 320 -5.11 -8.20 7.88
C LEU A 320 -5.26 -8.80 6.47
N ASN A 321 -5.73 -8.02 5.52
CA ASN A 321 -6.02 -8.48 4.16
C ASN A 321 -4.95 -8.09 3.12
N GLY A 322 -3.96 -7.30 3.55
CA GLY A 322 -2.92 -6.72 2.70
C GLY A 322 -3.35 -5.42 2.05
N VAL A 323 -2.65 -4.34 2.37
CA VAL A 323 -2.96 -2.98 1.89
C VAL A 323 -3.07 -2.91 0.37
N LYS A 324 -2.22 -3.65 -0.36
CA LYS A 324 -2.24 -3.71 -1.84
C LYS A 324 -3.48 -4.38 -2.44
N ASN A 325 -4.26 -5.10 -1.63
CA ASN A 325 -5.51 -5.74 -2.04
C ASN A 325 -6.74 -4.89 -1.70
N CYS A 326 -6.52 -3.70 -1.18
CA CYS A 326 -7.55 -2.82 -0.66
C CYS A 326 -7.56 -1.50 -1.43
N ALA A 327 -8.73 -0.98 -1.75
CA ALA A 327 -8.90 0.36 -2.29
C ALA A 327 -9.55 1.27 -1.24
N HIS A 328 -8.96 2.45 -1.02
CA HIS A 328 -9.62 3.53 -0.31
C HIS A 328 -10.17 4.51 -1.36
N VAL A 329 -11.46 4.67 -1.40
CA VAL A 329 -12.15 5.45 -2.42
C VAL A 329 -12.90 6.62 -1.79
N THR A 330 -13.03 7.72 -2.53
CA THR A 330 -13.89 8.83 -2.15
C THR A 330 -15.35 8.50 -2.44
N ASN A 331 -16.26 9.32 -1.90
CA ASN A 331 -17.69 9.20 -2.19
C ASN A 331 -18.00 9.33 -3.69
N GLU A 332 -17.26 10.19 -4.41
CA GLU A 332 -17.38 10.35 -5.86
C GLU A 332 -16.90 9.08 -6.58
N MET A 333 -15.71 8.58 -6.25
CA MET A 333 -15.15 7.36 -6.87
C MET A 333 -16.04 6.14 -6.67
N LEU A 334 -16.71 6.04 -5.51
CA LEU A 334 -17.61 4.93 -5.20
C LEU A 334 -18.75 4.83 -6.21
N THR A 335 -19.21 5.96 -6.71
CA THR A 335 -20.37 6.08 -7.61
C THR A 335 -20.00 6.52 -9.05
N ASP A 336 -18.71 6.70 -9.34
CA ASP A 336 -18.24 7.02 -10.68
C ASP A 336 -18.35 5.82 -11.63
N ARG A 337 -18.25 6.09 -12.92
CA ARG A 337 -18.12 5.06 -13.97
C ARG A 337 -16.68 4.59 -14.15
N TYR A 338 -15.68 5.43 -13.83
CA TYR A 338 -14.26 5.10 -13.96
C TYR A 338 -13.77 4.33 -12.72
N ARG A 339 -13.76 3.01 -12.80
CA ARG A 339 -13.50 2.12 -11.67
C ARG A 339 -12.31 1.19 -11.89
N ALA A 340 -11.23 1.69 -12.52
CA ALA A 340 -10.04 0.88 -12.81
C ALA A 340 -9.42 0.20 -11.57
N TYR A 341 -9.59 0.79 -10.38
CA TYR A 341 -9.12 0.23 -9.12
C TYR A 341 -9.73 -1.14 -8.79
N LEU A 342 -10.91 -1.46 -9.32
CA LEU A 342 -11.59 -2.74 -9.08
C LEU A 342 -10.78 -3.95 -9.59
N ARG A 343 -9.89 -3.77 -10.57
CA ARG A 343 -9.06 -4.86 -11.10
C ARG A 343 -8.04 -5.40 -10.10
N PHE A 344 -7.69 -4.62 -9.07
CA PHE A 344 -6.56 -4.89 -8.19
C PHE A 344 -6.96 -5.03 -6.73
N THR A 345 -8.24 -5.08 -6.45
CA THR A 345 -8.77 -5.13 -5.08
C THR A 345 -9.95 -6.06 -4.96
N ASP A 346 -10.19 -6.57 -3.77
CA ASP A 346 -11.45 -7.21 -3.37
C ASP A 346 -12.06 -6.55 -2.13
N MET A 347 -11.37 -5.55 -1.56
CA MET A 347 -11.85 -4.78 -0.41
C MET A 347 -11.90 -3.31 -0.72
N ILE A 348 -13.04 -2.69 -0.48
CA ILE A 348 -13.30 -1.29 -0.76
C ILE A 348 -13.66 -0.58 0.54
N PHE A 349 -12.92 0.47 0.86
CA PHE A 349 -13.15 1.32 2.01
C PHE A 349 -13.53 2.72 1.53
N CYS A 350 -14.67 3.22 1.99
CA CYS A 350 -15.09 4.58 1.72
C CYS A 350 -15.42 5.30 3.02
N THR A 351 -14.71 6.38 3.30
CA THR A 351 -14.98 7.27 4.42
C THR A 351 -15.85 8.43 3.97
N GLU A 352 -16.59 9.01 4.92
CA GLU A 352 -17.46 10.17 4.69
C GLU A 352 -18.53 9.93 3.61
N VAL A 353 -19.10 8.73 3.59
CA VAL A 353 -20.17 8.39 2.65
C VAL A 353 -21.35 9.32 2.83
N ARG A 354 -21.79 9.93 1.72
CA ARG A 354 -22.96 10.78 1.65
C ARG A 354 -23.65 10.60 0.30
N ILE A 355 -24.67 9.74 0.28
CA ILE A 355 -25.48 9.46 -0.92
C ILE A 355 -26.85 10.12 -0.72
N THR A 356 -26.89 11.42 -0.95
CA THR A 356 -28.09 12.29 -0.81
C THR A 356 -28.16 13.23 -2.02
N GLY A 357 -29.25 14.01 -2.11
CA GLY A 357 -29.46 14.96 -3.22
C GLY A 357 -30.23 14.39 -4.39
N ARG A 358 -30.25 15.12 -5.54
CA ARG A 358 -31.08 14.77 -6.70
C ARG A 358 -30.73 13.44 -7.36
N ASP A 359 -29.42 13.09 -7.38
CA ASP A 359 -28.92 11.88 -8.03
C ASP A 359 -28.76 10.70 -7.06
N HIS A 360 -29.36 10.77 -5.85
CA HIS A 360 -29.15 9.77 -4.82
C HIS A 360 -29.56 8.35 -5.27
N SER A 361 -30.64 8.22 -6.06
CA SER A 361 -31.11 6.94 -6.56
C SER A 361 -30.07 6.26 -7.43
N GLN A 362 -29.54 6.97 -8.44
CA GLN A 362 -28.52 6.42 -9.35
C GLN A 362 -27.23 6.03 -8.60
N LYS A 363 -26.82 6.86 -7.62
CA LYS A 363 -25.63 6.57 -6.80
C LYS A 363 -25.86 5.36 -5.88
N ALA A 364 -27.05 5.24 -5.29
CA ALA A 364 -27.41 4.08 -4.49
C ALA A 364 -27.45 2.80 -5.33
N ASP A 365 -27.96 2.86 -6.56
CA ASP A 365 -28.02 1.69 -7.45
C ASP A 365 -26.63 1.23 -7.87
N LYS A 366 -25.70 2.15 -8.15
CA LYS A 366 -24.28 1.82 -8.41
C LYS A 366 -23.59 1.17 -7.19
N LEU A 367 -23.91 1.63 -5.99
CA LEU A 367 -23.40 1.00 -4.76
C LEU A 367 -24.01 -0.40 -4.58
N LYS A 368 -25.31 -0.57 -4.85
CA LYS A 368 -25.98 -1.87 -4.80
C LYS A 368 -25.36 -2.86 -5.81
N GLU A 369 -25.08 -2.40 -7.04
CA GLU A 369 -24.35 -3.16 -8.06
C GLU A 369 -22.98 -3.61 -7.56
N LEU A 370 -22.17 -2.67 -7.03
CA LEU A 370 -20.84 -2.96 -6.53
C LEU A 370 -20.81 -4.01 -5.40
N ILE A 371 -21.84 -4.02 -4.57
CA ILE A 371 -21.95 -4.95 -3.43
C ILE A 371 -22.46 -6.35 -3.86
N SER A 372 -23.35 -6.41 -4.86
CA SER A 372 -24.12 -7.63 -5.14
C SER A 372 -23.68 -8.39 -6.38
N GLU A 373 -23.14 -7.69 -7.37
CA GLU A 373 -22.80 -8.30 -8.65
C GLU A 373 -21.41 -8.95 -8.60
N ASP A 374 -21.17 -9.87 -9.53
CA ASP A 374 -19.88 -10.56 -9.68
C ASP A 374 -19.14 -10.17 -10.95
N THR A 375 -19.79 -9.37 -11.80
CA THR A 375 -19.21 -8.87 -13.05
C THR A 375 -19.39 -7.36 -13.13
N HIS A 376 -18.30 -6.65 -13.25
CA HIS A 376 -18.29 -5.19 -13.20
C HIS A 376 -17.69 -4.59 -14.47
N PRO A 377 -18.37 -3.62 -15.11
CA PRO A 377 -17.78 -2.86 -16.20
C PRO A 377 -16.65 -1.97 -15.67
N ILE A 378 -15.50 -2.06 -16.30
CA ILE A 378 -14.35 -1.18 -16.04
C ILE A 378 -14.22 -0.23 -17.21
N GLU A 379 -14.50 1.02 -16.96
CA GLU A 379 -14.28 2.11 -17.89
C GLU A 379 -12.99 2.86 -17.52
N GLU A 380 -12.17 3.14 -18.52
CA GLU A 380 -11.00 3.98 -18.44
C GLU A 380 -11.05 5.02 -19.54
N LYS A 381 -10.46 6.21 -19.31
CA LYS A 381 -10.45 7.25 -20.35
C LYS A 381 -9.72 6.76 -21.59
N PHE A 382 -10.35 6.92 -22.76
CA PHE A 382 -9.80 6.54 -24.07
C PHE A 382 -9.55 5.03 -24.27
N VAL A 383 -10.20 4.18 -23.46
CA VAL A 383 -10.07 2.73 -23.51
C VAL A 383 -11.48 2.12 -23.63
N ASN A 384 -11.61 1.07 -24.44
CA ASN A 384 -12.88 0.35 -24.52
C ASN A 384 -13.25 -0.26 -23.18
N THR A 385 -14.53 -0.24 -22.83
CA THR A 385 -15.05 -0.87 -21.63
C THR A 385 -14.67 -2.34 -21.60
N THR A 386 -14.07 -2.78 -20.52
CA THR A 386 -13.79 -4.20 -20.26
C THR A 386 -14.61 -4.66 -19.07
N TYR A 387 -14.80 -5.96 -18.93
CA TYR A 387 -15.50 -6.54 -17.79
C TYR A 387 -14.52 -7.27 -16.88
N HIS A 388 -14.64 -7.01 -15.58
CA HIS A 388 -13.86 -7.68 -14.57
C HIS A 388 -14.75 -8.55 -13.71
N GLN A 389 -14.35 -9.81 -13.52
CA GLN A 389 -15.02 -10.73 -12.60
C GLN A 389 -14.39 -10.60 -11.21
N GLY A 390 -15.20 -10.23 -10.23
CA GLY A 390 -14.74 -10.08 -8.85
C GLY A 390 -15.89 -9.74 -7.90
N HIS A 391 -15.74 -10.13 -6.65
CA HIS A 391 -16.66 -9.78 -5.56
C HIS A 391 -15.97 -8.80 -4.64
N TYR A 392 -16.67 -7.75 -4.26
CA TYR A 392 -16.09 -6.68 -3.44
C TYR A 392 -16.71 -6.67 -2.04
N LYS A 393 -15.83 -6.71 -1.04
CA LYS A 393 -16.18 -6.57 0.37
C LYS A 393 -16.12 -5.08 0.72
N VAL A 394 -17.30 -4.47 0.85
CA VAL A 394 -17.41 -3.02 1.00
C VAL A 394 -17.57 -2.65 2.47
N TYR A 395 -16.77 -1.68 2.92
CA TYR A 395 -16.82 -1.07 4.25
C TYR A 395 -16.98 0.44 4.10
N LEU A 396 -18.02 0.98 4.70
CA LEU A 396 -18.41 2.37 4.59
C LEU A 396 -18.35 3.02 5.97
N SER A 397 -18.01 4.30 6.03
CA SER A 397 -18.19 5.09 7.25
C SER A 397 -18.71 6.48 6.95
N SER A 398 -19.44 7.07 7.90
CA SER A 398 -19.97 8.42 7.78
C SER A 398 -20.09 9.11 9.13
N ASN A 399 -20.04 10.43 9.10
CA ASN A 399 -20.42 11.32 10.21
C ASN A 399 -21.75 12.05 9.92
N ASP A 400 -22.32 11.85 8.72
CA ASP A 400 -23.58 12.48 8.33
C ASP A 400 -24.75 11.77 9.03
N PRO A 401 -25.71 12.47 9.64
CA PRO A 401 -26.86 11.86 10.29
C PRO A 401 -27.69 10.99 9.38
N VAL A 402 -27.73 11.28 8.07
CA VAL A 402 -28.42 10.52 7.05
C VAL A 402 -27.46 10.23 5.89
N PRO A 403 -26.51 9.30 6.09
CA PRO A 403 -25.43 9.07 5.12
C PRO A 403 -25.91 8.48 3.80
N ILE A 404 -27.02 7.73 3.85
CA ILE A 404 -27.63 7.06 2.70
C ILE A 404 -29.12 6.92 2.94
N LYS A 405 -29.92 7.15 1.92
CA LYS A 405 -31.36 6.88 1.96
C LYS A 405 -31.58 5.40 1.71
N LEU A 406 -32.01 4.67 2.72
CA LEU A 406 -32.32 3.24 2.65
C LEU A 406 -33.81 3.00 2.37
N GLU A 407 -34.11 2.00 1.60
CA GLU A 407 -35.47 1.45 1.44
C GLU A 407 -35.78 0.46 2.58
N THR A 408 -37.04 0.29 2.92
CA THR A 408 -37.45 -0.63 3.99
C THR A 408 -37.11 -2.10 3.71
N THR A 409 -36.94 -2.44 2.45
CA THR A 409 -36.52 -3.76 1.96
C THR A 409 -35.05 -3.90 1.69
N ASP A 410 -34.25 -2.90 2.10
CA ASP A 410 -32.80 -2.95 1.88
C ASP A 410 -32.15 -4.14 2.60
N ARG A 411 -31.49 -4.98 1.82
CA ARG A 411 -30.76 -6.18 2.27
C ARG A 411 -29.26 -6.12 2.02
N ARG A 412 -28.73 -4.90 1.77
CA ARG A 412 -27.32 -4.73 1.37
C ARG A 412 -26.50 -3.94 2.36
N ILE A 413 -27.12 -3.30 3.33
CA ILE A 413 -26.42 -2.47 4.30
C ILE A 413 -26.71 -2.98 5.71
N SER A 414 -25.65 -3.28 6.47
CA SER A 414 -25.70 -3.38 7.93
C SER A 414 -25.18 -2.07 8.52
N LEU A 415 -26.02 -1.35 9.25
CA LEU A 415 -25.69 -0.04 9.82
C LEU A 415 -25.43 -0.17 11.31
N ASN A 416 -24.31 0.33 11.80
CA ASN A 416 -24.08 0.60 13.21
C ASN A 416 -23.91 2.10 13.46
N SER A 417 -24.51 2.62 14.53
CA SER A 417 -24.30 3.99 14.99
C SER A 417 -23.68 3.96 16.40
N THR A 418 -22.46 4.43 16.52
CA THR A 418 -21.78 4.54 17.81
C THR A 418 -22.33 5.71 18.59
N LEU A 419 -22.74 5.47 19.84
CA LEU A 419 -23.37 6.46 20.70
C LEU A 419 -22.35 7.26 21.53
N ALA A 420 -21.23 6.66 21.90
CA ALA A 420 -20.17 7.32 22.64
C ALA A 420 -19.65 8.58 21.94
N THR A 421 -19.19 9.54 22.71
CA THR A 421 -18.50 10.73 22.22
C THR A 421 -16.99 10.63 22.50
N LYS A 422 -16.20 11.36 21.74
CA LYS A 422 -14.74 11.43 21.97
C LYS A 422 -14.43 11.99 23.36
N ALA A 423 -15.23 12.95 23.85
CA ALA A 423 -15.04 13.57 25.17
C ALA A 423 -15.22 12.54 26.28
N GLU A 424 -16.31 11.76 26.26
CA GLU A 424 -16.56 10.70 27.24
C GLU A 424 -15.44 9.67 27.28
N ILE A 425 -14.95 9.22 26.10
CA ILE A 425 -13.86 8.25 26.02
C ILE A 425 -12.57 8.81 26.62
N LEU A 426 -12.23 10.08 26.34
CA LEU A 426 -11.01 10.70 26.85
C LEU A 426 -11.09 11.09 28.31
N GLU A 427 -12.30 11.33 28.84
CA GLU A 427 -12.54 11.52 30.27
C GLU A 427 -12.25 10.22 31.06
N GLU A 428 -12.73 9.09 30.55
CA GLU A 428 -12.47 7.77 31.16
C GLU A 428 -11.01 7.34 30.98
N ASP A 429 -10.42 7.62 29.82
CA ASP A 429 -9.10 7.17 29.43
C ASP A 429 -8.40 8.13 28.47
N PRO A 430 -7.64 9.10 28.99
CA PRO A 430 -6.95 10.10 28.17
C PRO A 430 -5.97 9.53 27.12
N LYS A 431 -5.49 8.29 27.30
CA LYS A 431 -4.55 7.62 26.40
C LYS A 431 -5.19 6.55 25.52
N TYR A 432 -6.52 6.51 25.44
CA TYR A 432 -7.26 5.50 24.70
C TYR A 432 -6.81 5.41 23.24
N PHE A 433 -6.82 6.52 22.53
CA PHE A 433 -6.46 6.55 21.10
C PHE A 433 -4.97 6.28 20.87
N ASP A 434 -4.10 6.75 21.76
CA ASP A 434 -2.65 6.45 21.65
C ASP A 434 -2.39 4.95 21.75
N ARG A 435 -3.07 4.26 22.67
CA ARG A 435 -2.92 2.80 22.82
C ARG A 435 -3.41 2.03 21.60
N ILE A 436 -4.58 2.40 21.06
CA ILE A 436 -5.10 1.68 19.87
C ILE A 436 -4.23 1.94 18.64
N TRP A 437 -3.68 3.15 18.48
CA TRP A 437 -2.75 3.44 17.41
C TRP A 437 -1.40 2.74 17.59
N ALA A 438 -0.88 2.67 18.82
CA ALA A 438 0.33 1.89 19.13
C ALA A 438 0.12 0.41 18.83
N PHE A 439 -1.06 -0.14 19.16
CA PHE A 439 -1.43 -1.52 18.85
C PHE A 439 -1.39 -1.80 17.34
N ILE A 440 -1.94 -0.90 16.51
CA ILE A 440 -2.01 -1.09 15.05
C ILE A 440 -0.63 -0.96 14.38
N ARG A 441 0.25 -0.11 14.92
CA ARG A 441 1.60 0.09 14.36
C ARG A 441 2.52 -1.12 14.60
N ASP A 442 2.22 -1.94 15.56
CA ASP A 442 2.97 -3.16 15.85
C ASP A 442 2.50 -4.30 14.94
N ASP A 443 3.32 -4.65 13.95
CA ASP A 443 3.02 -5.74 13.00
C ASP A 443 2.89 -7.10 13.67
N TYR A 444 3.49 -7.29 14.86
CA TYR A 444 3.30 -8.48 15.66
C TYR A 444 1.87 -8.59 16.21
N ASN A 445 1.27 -7.48 16.64
CA ASN A 445 -0.14 -7.45 17.04
C ASN A 445 -1.07 -7.80 15.88
N ILE A 446 -0.75 -7.31 14.68
CA ILE A 446 -1.50 -7.63 13.46
C ILE A 446 -1.35 -9.11 13.10
N ALA A 447 -0.16 -9.68 13.25
CA ALA A 447 0.05 -11.12 13.06
C ALA A 447 -0.75 -11.95 14.07
N CYS A 448 -0.82 -11.52 15.34
CA CYS A 448 -1.65 -12.14 16.37
C CYS A 448 -3.16 -12.06 16.02
N LEU A 449 -3.63 -10.89 15.56
CA LEU A 449 -5.01 -10.74 15.09
C LEU A 449 -5.32 -11.62 13.87
N HIS A 450 -4.41 -11.67 12.89
CA HIS A 450 -4.58 -12.55 11.75
C HIS A 450 -4.66 -14.03 12.19
N TYR A 451 -3.78 -14.46 13.09
CA TYR A 451 -3.81 -15.82 13.63
C TYR A 451 -5.12 -16.08 14.37
N TYR A 452 -5.57 -15.13 15.19
CA TYR A 452 -6.83 -15.21 15.94
C TYR A 452 -8.01 -15.42 14.98
N TYR A 453 -8.21 -14.54 14.00
CA TYR A 453 -9.34 -14.64 13.07
C TYR A 453 -9.21 -15.82 12.09
N SER A 454 -8.00 -16.24 11.76
CA SER A 454 -7.80 -17.34 10.81
C SER A 454 -7.85 -18.74 11.44
N LYS A 455 -7.54 -18.87 12.76
CA LYS A 455 -7.34 -20.18 13.41
C LYS A 455 -8.10 -20.39 14.72
N ILE A 456 -8.34 -19.33 15.49
CA ILE A 456 -8.95 -19.42 16.82
C ILE A 456 -10.42 -19.07 16.81
N TYR A 457 -10.76 -17.93 16.16
CA TYR A 457 -12.13 -17.42 16.14
C TYR A 457 -13.04 -18.33 15.31
N LYS A 458 -14.16 -18.73 15.90
CA LYS A 458 -15.20 -19.49 15.23
C LYS A 458 -16.28 -18.52 14.72
N ILE A 459 -16.55 -18.55 13.43
CA ILE A 459 -17.63 -17.74 12.83
C ILE A 459 -18.94 -18.14 13.50
N SER A 460 -19.69 -17.15 13.97
CA SER A 460 -20.98 -17.36 14.63
C SER A 460 -21.96 -18.07 13.70
N GLU A 461 -22.77 -18.98 14.24
CA GLU A 461 -23.85 -19.64 13.48
C GLU A 461 -24.91 -18.64 12.99
N ALA A 462 -25.07 -17.52 13.69
CA ALA A 462 -25.97 -16.44 13.29
C ALA A 462 -25.43 -15.60 12.11
N PHE A 463 -24.16 -15.75 11.74
CA PHE A 463 -23.57 -14.99 10.64
C PHE A 463 -24.02 -15.52 9.30
N ASN A 464 -24.61 -14.64 8.46
CA ASN A 464 -25.01 -14.96 7.10
C ASN A 464 -24.30 -14.02 6.10
N PRO A 465 -23.44 -14.54 5.19
CA PRO A 465 -22.76 -13.68 4.19
C PRO A 465 -23.72 -13.09 3.15
N HIS A 466 -24.96 -13.54 3.08
CA HIS A 466 -25.98 -13.05 2.13
C HIS A 466 -27.09 -12.22 2.78
N GLU A 467 -27.05 -12.05 4.09
CA GLU A 467 -28.04 -11.28 4.83
C GLU A 467 -27.35 -10.39 5.88
N PRO A 468 -27.49 -9.05 5.80
CA PRO A 468 -26.91 -8.14 6.78
C PRO A 468 -27.63 -8.26 8.13
N LEU A 469 -26.88 -8.04 9.21
CA LEU A 469 -27.50 -7.93 10.53
C LEU A 469 -28.49 -6.76 10.54
N ASP A 470 -29.71 -7.03 10.95
CA ASP A 470 -30.72 -5.99 11.17
C ASP A 470 -30.52 -5.33 12.54
N THR A 471 -29.88 -4.15 12.54
CA THR A 471 -29.52 -3.42 13.74
C THR A 471 -30.56 -2.39 14.15
N ILE A 472 -30.59 -2.02 15.43
CA ILE A 472 -31.42 -0.92 15.93
C ILE A 472 -31.12 0.38 15.17
N ALA A 473 -29.86 0.67 14.89
CA ALA A 473 -29.44 1.87 14.15
C ALA A 473 -30.05 1.89 12.73
N LYS A 474 -30.10 0.77 12.03
CA LYS A 474 -30.75 0.66 10.70
C LYS A 474 -32.23 0.94 10.79
N ARG A 475 -32.93 0.32 11.76
CA ARG A 475 -34.36 0.54 11.99
C ARG A 475 -34.69 2.01 12.30
N ASN A 476 -33.86 2.65 13.13
CA ASN A 476 -34.03 4.08 13.46
C ASN A 476 -33.85 4.97 12.23
N LEU A 477 -32.84 4.70 11.36
CA LEU A 477 -32.65 5.43 10.12
C LEU A 477 -33.85 5.28 9.16
N LEU A 478 -34.39 4.07 9.02
CA LEU A 478 -35.57 3.80 8.21
C LEU A 478 -36.82 4.54 8.72
N ASN A 479 -37.01 4.61 10.04
CA ASN A 479 -38.12 5.32 10.65
C ASN A 479 -38.00 6.84 10.51
N ALA A 480 -36.80 7.40 10.66
CA ALA A 480 -36.53 8.82 10.45
C ALA A 480 -36.81 9.25 8.99
N GLY A 481 -36.52 8.39 8.02
CA GLY A 481 -36.87 8.63 6.61
C GLY A 481 -38.39 8.65 6.32
N ARG A 482 -39.19 7.95 7.13
CA ARG A 482 -40.66 7.97 7.00
C ARG A 482 -41.30 9.23 7.59
N GLY A 483 -40.72 9.83 8.62
CA GLY A 483 -41.21 11.06 9.26
C GLY A 483 -41.06 12.34 8.43
N GLN A 484 -40.30 12.30 7.33
CA GLN A 484 -40.13 13.46 6.43
C GLN A 484 -41.14 13.48 5.26
N ILE A 485 -42.10 12.59 5.23
CA ILE A 485 -43.11 12.47 4.16
C ILE A 485 -44.47 13.06 4.59
N TYR A 486 -44.55 13.69 5.75
CA TYR A 486 -45.75 14.43 6.20
C TYR A 486 -45.49 15.91 6.42
#